data_da64d7c97573c1e2bca10ee94f34e79a
#
_entry.id   da64d7c97573c1e2bca10ee94f34e79a
#
_cell.length_a   1.000
_cell.length_b   1.000
_cell.length_c   1.000
_cell.angle_alpha   90.00
_cell.angle_beta   90.00
_cell.angle_gamma   90.00
#
_symmetry.space_group_name_H-M   'P 1'
#
loop_
_entity.id
_entity.type
_entity.pdbx_description
1 polymer ?
#
loop_
_entity_poly.entity_id
_entity_poly.type
_entity_poly.pdbx_seq_one_letter_code
_entity_poly.pdbx_strand_id
1 'polypeptide(L)'
;MFEDFRLRIFMAVAEKGSFTLAAKALGVSQPAVSQNIAELEKSLGAELFLRRKGSVTLTPKGAAFKEYAGRILYWYTATEMMFGPEGKLSANKPIRLSADGFIASHILPQALSKLLAFNPSLTFSIRSESSGNNSDIRIYAQRHVTEPSFEDIGTFLFSVTASAVSSNPAYSKTTDLKDLPQSARLAVPKIYSEILPLDLKARVAVVSDSAEAIVKLVADSPDIIGLLPHPATRQDLITLPVSLPSLALDVHLQTPEGPNPIATTLRRILCDQFPA
;
A
#
# COMPACT_ATOMS: atom_id res chain seq x y z
N MET A 1 -4.97 -29.09 -7.92
CA MET A 1 -4.97 -29.02 -6.44
C MET A 1 -3.51 -29.07 -5.98
N PHE A 2 -2.91 -27.90 -5.76
CA PHE A 2 -1.46 -27.76 -5.45
C PHE A 2 -1.23 -27.33 -4.00
N GLU A 3 -2.30 -27.18 -3.22
CA GLU A 3 -2.26 -26.59 -1.89
C GLU A 3 -2.00 -27.64 -0.81
N ASP A 4 -1.13 -27.30 0.16
CA ASP A 4 -1.00 -28.05 1.41
C ASP A 4 -2.14 -27.69 2.36
N PHE A 5 -3.11 -28.60 2.50
CA PHE A 5 -4.29 -28.44 3.34
C PHE A 5 -3.97 -28.15 4.82
N ARG A 6 -2.78 -28.52 5.30
CA ARG A 6 -2.32 -28.22 6.67
C ARG A 6 -2.23 -26.71 6.92
N LEU A 7 -1.91 -25.91 5.88
CA LEU A 7 -1.89 -24.46 5.99
C LEU A 7 -3.28 -23.87 6.23
N ARG A 8 -4.31 -24.38 5.53
CA ARG A 8 -5.71 -23.98 5.78
C ARG A 8 -6.17 -24.34 7.19
N ILE A 9 -5.83 -25.54 7.62
CA ILE A 9 -6.14 -26.01 8.99
C ILE A 9 -5.48 -25.08 10.01
N PHE A 10 -4.20 -24.78 9.83
CA PHE A 10 -3.47 -23.86 10.72
C PHE A 10 -4.14 -22.47 10.79
N MET A 11 -4.46 -21.88 9.64
CA MET A 11 -5.14 -20.56 9.59
C MET A 11 -6.50 -20.61 10.28
N ALA A 12 -7.31 -21.63 10.04
CA ALA A 12 -8.62 -21.78 10.68
C ALA A 12 -8.50 -21.91 12.22
N VAL A 13 -7.50 -22.66 12.74
CA VAL A 13 -7.26 -22.76 14.19
C VAL A 13 -6.79 -21.40 14.75
N ALA A 14 -5.91 -20.70 14.03
CA ALA A 14 -5.40 -19.40 14.44
C ALA A 14 -6.49 -18.31 14.49
N GLU A 15 -7.47 -18.37 13.57
CA GLU A 15 -8.59 -17.43 13.52
C GLU A 15 -9.67 -17.74 14.55
N LYS A 16 -10.01 -19.03 14.70
CA LYS A 16 -11.10 -19.46 15.61
C LYS A 16 -10.67 -19.62 17.07
N GLY A 17 -9.36 -19.66 17.35
CA GLY A 17 -8.83 -19.92 18.70
C GLY A 17 -9.27 -21.26 19.30
N SER A 18 -9.70 -22.22 18.45
CA SER A 18 -10.28 -23.49 18.86
C SER A 18 -10.16 -24.55 17.77
N PHE A 19 -9.61 -25.72 18.13
CA PHE A 19 -9.53 -26.86 17.22
C PHE A 19 -10.93 -27.38 16.81
N THR A 20 -11.88 -27.36 17.73
CA THR A 20 -13.27 -27.81 17.47
C THR A 20 -14.00 -26.86 16.52
N LEU A 21 -13.87 -25.56 16.72
CA LEU A 21 -14.50 -24.56 15.83
C LEU A 21 -13.85 -24.54 14.44
N ALA A 22 -12.52 -24.72 14.37
CA ALA A 22 -11.81 -24.86 13.11
C ALA A 22 -12.26 -26.12 12.34
N ALA A 23 -12.38 -27.25 13.03
CA ALA A 23 -12.88 -28.50 12.47
C ALA A 23 -14.28 -28.34 11.86
N LYS A 24 -15.20 -27.68 12.61
CA LYS A 24 -16.55 -27.38 12.14
C LYS A 24 -16.53 -26.45 10.92
N ALA A 25 -15.69 -25.43 10.92
CA ALA A 25 -15.58 -24.48 9.81
C ALA A 25 -15.04 -25.12 8.52
N LEU A 26 -14.15 -26.11 8.65
CA LEU A 26 -13.53 -26.81 7.52
C LEU A 26 -14.27 -28.09 7.09
N GLY A 27 -15.33 -28.51 7.80
CA GLY A 27 -16.06 -29.73 7.51
C GLY A 27 -15.26 -31.01 7.76
N VAL A 28 -14.30 -30.98 8.71
CA VAL A 28 -13.47 -32.15 9.07
C VAL A 28 -13.62 -32.51 10.54
N SER A 29 -13.08 -33.66 10.95
CA SER A 29 -13.10 -34.06 12.38
C SER A 29 -12.04 -33.30 13.19
N GLN A 30 -12.32 -33.06 14.48
CA GLN A 30 -11.35 -32.41 15.38
C GLN A 30 -10.05 -33.23 15.53
N PRO A 31 -10.07 -34.59 15.61
CA PRO A 31 -8.83 -35.36 15.57
C PRO A 31 -7.99 -35.14 14.32
N ALA A 32 -8.62 -35.01 13.14
CA ALA A 32 -7.91 -34.70 11.89
C ALA A 32 -7.22 -33.33 11.94
N VAL A 33 -7.91 -32.30 12.47
CA VAL A 33 -7.31 -30.96 12.69
C VAL A 33 -6.09 -31.11 13.64
N SER A 34 -6.24 -31.80 14.74
CA SER A 34 -5.17 -31.97 15.74
C SER A 34 -3.96 -32.70 15.17
N GLN A 35 -4.18 -33.77 14.38
CA GLN A 35 -3.11 -34.52 13.73
C GLN A 35 -2.36 -33.67 12.70
N ASN A 36 -3.08 -32.96 11.83
CA ASN A 36 -2.47 -32.11 10.80
C ASN A 36 -1.62 -30.98 11.41
N ILE A 37 -2.08 -30.37 12.51
CA ILE A 37 -1.28 -29.37 13.23
C ILE A 37 -0.03 -30.01 13.84
N ALA A 38 -0.15 -31.20 14.47
CA ALA A 38 1.02 -31.88 15.04
C ALA A 38 2.05 -32.26 13.96
N GLU A 39 1.60 -32.71 12.78
CA GLU A 39 2.49 -33.01 11.65
C GLU A 39 3.16 -31.72 11.11
N LEU A 40 2.43 -30.62 11.03
CA LEU A 40 2.96 -29.33 10.63
C LEU A 40 4.03 -28.84 11.62
N GLU A 41 3.73 -28.85 12.92
CA GLU A 41 4.66 -28.48 14.00
C GLU A 41 5.91 -29.37 13.98
N LYS A 42 5.75 -30.66 13.77
CA LYS A 42 6.84 -31.62 13.62
C LYS A 42 7.72 -31.30 12.41
N SER A 43 7.13 -31.00 11.26
CA SER A 43 7.87 -30.67 10.04
C SER A 43 8.65 -29.38 10.14
N LEU A 44 8.16 -28.40 10.93
CA LEU A 44 8.80 -27.13 11.18
C LEU A 44 9.78 -27.15 12.36
N GLY A 45 9.77 -28.23 13.16
CA GLY A 45 10.56 -28.31 14.40
C GLY A 45 10.18 -27.24 15.44
N ALA A 46 8.91 -26.81 15.46
CA ALA A 46 8.46 -25.72 16.30
C ALA A 46 6.98 -25.85 16.66
N GLU A 47 6.65 -25.58 17.93
CA GLU A 47 5.27 -25.41 18.36
C GLU A 47 4.71 -24.09 17.85
N LEU A 48 3.54 -24.15 17.21
CA LEU A 48 2.85 -23.00 16.67
C LEU A 48 1.72 -22.53 17.58
N PHE A 49 1.18 -23.41 18.42
CA PHE A 49 0.08 -23.12 19.34
C PHE A 49 0.42 -23.43 20.78
N LEU A 50 -0.01 -22.53 21.67
CA LEU A 50 -0.09 -22.74 23.11
C LEU A 50 -1.49 -23.27 23.44
N ARG A 51 -1.57 -24.49 23.98
CA ARG A 51 -2.83 -25.15 24.37
C ARG A 51 -3.03 -24.95 25.87
N ARG A 52 -3.96 -24.09 26.27
CA ARG A 52 -4.39 -23.91 27.67
C ARG A 52 -5.82 -24.43 27.82
N LYS A 53 -6.22 -24.76 29.06
CA LYS A 53 -7.60 -25.20 29.35
C LYS A 53 -8.59 -24.14 28.85
N GLY A 54 -9.37 -24.45 27.79
CA GLY A 54 -10.39 -23.57 27.21
C GLY A 54 -9.91 -22.55 26.18
N SER A 55 -8.60 -22.44 25.87
CA SER A 55 -8.12 -21.48 24.86
C SER A 55 -6.92 -22.02 24.07
N VAL A 56 -6.87 -21.65 22.81
CA VAL A 56 -5.73 -21.92 21.90
C VAL A 56 -5.21 -20.59 21.39
N THR A 57 -3.95 -20.29 21.66
CA THR A 57 -3.29 -19.05 21.22
C THR A 57 -2.03 -19.37 20.45
N LEU A 58 -1.59 -18.45 19.58
CA LEU A 58 -0.35 -18.62 18.84
C LEU A 58 0.87 -18.45 19.75
N THR A 59 1.92 -19.22 19.50
CA THR A 59 3.27 -18.91 19.99
C THR A 59 3.86 -17.75 19.20
N PRO A 60 4.99 -17.12 19.63
CA PRO A 60 5.69 -16.15 18.78
C PRO A 60 6.07 -16.71 17.41
N LYS A 61 6.50 -18.00 17.35
CA LYS A 61 6.77 -18.70 16.07
C LYS A 61 5.49 -18.94 15.28
N GLY A 62 4.37 -19.25 15.94
CA GLY A 62 3.06 -19.40 15.33
C GLY A 62 2.55 -18.08 14.73
N ALA A 63 2.76 -16.96 15.41
CA ALA A 63 2.41 -15.64 14.89
C ALA A 63 3.20 -15.29 13.63
N ALA A 64 4.52 -15.48 13.64
CA ALA A 64 5.36 -15.33 12.46
C ALA A 64 4.93 -16.28 11.32
N PHE A 65 4.67 -17.56 11.65
CA PHE A 65 4.23 -18.54 10.65
C PHE A 65 2.88 -18.19 10.03
N LYS A 66 1.95 -17.58 10.79
CA LYS A 66 0.64 -17.14 10.29
C LYS A 66 0.78 -16.16 9.12
N GLU A 67 1.73 -15.25 9.20
CA GLU A 67 2.00 -14.31 8.13
C GLU A 67 2.46 -15.03 6.84
N TYR A 68 3.44 -15.95 6.96
CA TYR A 68 3.94 -16.71 5.81
C TYR A 68 2.90 -17.68 5.25
N ALA A 69 2.16 -18.39 6.12
CA ALA A 69 1.09 -19.30 5.71
C ALA A 69 0.00 -18.56 4.92
N GLY A 70 -0.39 -17.36 5.37
CA GLY A 70 -1.33 -16.51 4.65
C GLY A 70 -0.83 -16.14 3.25
N ARG A 71 0.44 -15.78 3.11
CA ARG A 71 1.06 -15.49 1.81
C ARG A 71 1.09 -16.72 0.90
N ILE A 72 1.44 -17.87 1.42
CA ILE A 72 1.47 -19.14 0.64
C ILE A 72 0.07 -19.48 0.14
N LEU A 73 -0.93 -19.49 1.01
CA LEU A 73 -2.33 -19.76 0.63
C LEU A 73 -2.84 -18.78 -0.39
N TYR A 74 -2.48 -17.52 -0.25
CA TYR A 74 -2.78 -16.50 -1.24
C TYR A 74 -2.22 -16.85 -2.62
N TRP A 75 -0.95 -17.26 -2.71
CA TRP A 75 -0.36 -17.66 -3.99
C TRP A 75 -1.00 -18.92 -4.58
N TYR A 76 -1.41 -19.86 -3.76
CA TYR A 76 -2.20 -21.01 -4.22
C TYR A 76 -3.52 -20.56 -4.84
N THR A 77 -4.28 -19.71 -4.15
CA THR A 77 -5.55 -19.19 -4.65
C THR A 77 -5.35 -18.38 -5.94
N ALA A 78 -4.31 -17.56 -6.01
CA ALA A 78 -3.97 -16.79 -7.20
C ALA A 78 -3.64 -17.71 -8.40
N THR A 79 -2.92 -18.81 -8.15
CA THR A 79 -2.59 -19.82 -9.17
C THR A 79 -3.85 -20.57 -9.63
N GLU A 80 -4.72 -20.98 -8.69
CA GLU A 80 -6.00 -21.62 -9.03
C GLU A 80 -6.89 -20.71 -9.87
N MET A 81 -6.96 -19.42 -9.54
CA MET A 81 -7.70 -18.43 -10.34
C MET A 81 -7.11 -18.23 -11.75
N MET A 82 -5.78 -18.35 -11.88
CA MET A 82 -5.11 -18.17 -13.17
C MET A 82 -5.29 -19.39 -14.10
N PHE A 83 -5.33 -20.59 -13.54
CA PHE A 83 -5.36 -21.87 -14.29
C PHE A 83 -6.65 -22.68 -14.11
N GLY A 84 -7.58 -22.23 -13.27
CA GLY A 84 -8.86 -22.90 -13.04
C GLY A 84 -9.80 -22.87 -14.26
N PRO A 85 -10.85 -23.74 -14.28
CA PRO A 85 -11.78 -23.82 -15.42
C PRO A 85 -12.55 -22.53 -15.70
N GLU A 86 -12.63 -21.63 -14.74
CA GLU A 86 -13.09 -20.25 -14.90
C GLU A 86 -11.96 -19.25 -15.18
N GLY A 87 -10.77 -19.73 -15.56
CA GLY A 87 -9.50 -19.00 -15.79
C GLY A 87 -9.54 -17.71 -16.63
N LYS A 88 -10.64 -17.06 -16.56
CA LYS A 88 -10.89 -15.66 -16.84
C LYS A 88 -11.04 -14.98 -15.49
N LEU A 89 -9.98 -14.33 -14.98
CA LEU A 89 -10.18 -13.11 -14.21
C LEU A 89 -11.35 -12.43 -14.92
N SER A 90 -12.49 -12.37 -14.23
CA SER A 90 -13.79 -12.03 -14.87
C SER A 90 -13.60 -10.77 -15.72
N ALA A 91 -13.40 -10.96 -17.02
CA ALA A 91 -13.13 -9.92 -18.01
C ALA A 91 -14.28 -8.90 -18.14
N ASN A 92 -15.32 -9.07 -17.34
CA ASN A 92 -16.57 -8.31 -17.45
C ASN A 92 -16.78 -7.25 -16.37
N LYS A 93 -15.93 -7.17 -15.32
CA LYS A 93 -16.04 -6.08 -14.33
C LYS A 93 -14.70 -5.37 -14.20
N PRO A 94 -14.65 -4.04 -14.35
CA PRO A 94 -13.45 -3.30 -14.10
C PRO A 94 -13.03 -3.44 -12.63
N ILE A 95 -11.73 -3.65 -12.40
CA ILE A 95 -11.13 -3.63 -11.07
C ILE A 95 -11.21 -2.20 -10.55
N ARG A 96 -11.89 -2.01 -9.43
CA ARG A 96 -12.09 -0.69 -8.83
C ARG A 96 -10.90 -0.34 -7.96
N LEU A 97 -10.13 0.63 -8.42
CA LEU A 97 -9.02 1.22 -7.69
C LEU A 97 -9.45 2.54 -7.06
N SER A 98 -9.21 2.74 -5.78
CA SER A 98 -9.23 4.06 -5.17
C SER A 98 -7.80 4.45 -4.79
N ALA A 99 -7.42 5.70 -5.07
CA ALA A 99 -6.09 6.18 -4.76
C ALA A 99 -6.12 7.68 -4.48
N ASP A 100 -5.21 8.15 -3.61
CA ASP A 100 -5.00 9.58 -3.41
C ASP A 100 -4.57 10.25 -4.72
N GLY A 101 -4.94 11.51 -4.91
CA GLY A 101 -4.80 12.21 -6.20
C GLY A 101 -3.40 12.15 -6.80
N PHE A 102 -2.35 12.32 -6.00
CA PHE A 102 -0.98 12.23 -6.52
C PHE A 102 -0.57 10.78 -6.87
N ILE A 103 -1.05 9.79 -6.11
CA ILE A 103 -0.82 8.36 -6.40
C ILE A 103 -1.49 8.00 -7.72
N ALA A 104 -2.75 8.41 -7.89
CA ALA A 104 -3.52 8.17 -9.10
C ALA A 104 -2.89 8.80 -10.35
N SER A 105 -2.31 10.00 -10.20
CA SER A 105 -1.76 10.76 -11.34
C SER A 105 -0.31 10.42 -11.67
N HIS A 106 0.53 10.09 -10.68
CA HIS A 106 1.98 10.02 -10.86
C HIS A 106 2.58 8.64 -10.60
N ILE A 107 1.97 7.83 -9.75
CA ILE A 107 2.50 6.52 -9.35
C ILE A 107 1.81 5.38 -10.10
N LEU A 108 0.48 5.36 -10.07
CA LEU A 108 -0.30 4.28 -10.67
C LEU A 108 -0.16 4.12 -12.19
N PRO A 109 -0.09 5.17 -13.02
CA PRO A 109 -0.11 5.00 -14.47
C PRO A 109 1.02 4.11 -14.98
N GLN A 110 2.23 4.26 -14.45
CA GLN A 110 3.37 3.44 -14.86
C GLN A 110 3.23 1.99 -14.39
N ALA A 111 2.73 1.77 -13.16
CA ALA A 111 2.50 0.44 -12.64
C ALA A 111 1.39 -0.29 -13.39
N LEU A 112 0.30 0.40 -13.71
CA LEU A 112 -0.80 -0.16 -14.50
C LEU A 112 -0.39 -0.44 -15.94
N SER A 113 0.43 0.41 -16.56
CA SER A 113 0.99 0.14 -17.90
C SER A 113 1.77 -1.17 -17.94
N LYS A 114 2.63 -1.42 -16.93
CA LYS A 114 3.35 -2.69 -16.81
C LYS A 114 2.39 -3.87 -16.62
N LEU A 115 1.38 -3.70 -15.74
CA LEU A 115 0.40 -4.75 -15.45
C LEU A 115 -0.45 -5.11 -16.67
N LEU A 116 -0.90 -4.11 -17.43
CA LEU A 116 -1.67 -4.29 -18.68
C LEU A 116 -0.84 -4.92 -19.79
N ALA A 117 0.47 -4.67 -19.83
CA ALA A 117 1.37 -5.33 -20.79
C ALA A 117 1.41 -6.85 -20.58
N PHE A 118 1.30 -7.32 -19.32
CA PHE A 118 1.23 -8.76 -18.99
C PHE A 118 -0.19 -9.33 -19.13
N ASN A 119 -1.23 -8.51 -18.89
CA ASN A 119 -2.65 -8.90 -18.89
C ASN A 119 -3.51 -7.89 -19.64
N PRO A 120 -3.51 -7.90 -20.99
CA PRO A 120 -4.24 -6.91 -21.80
C PRO A 120 -5.78 -6.94 -21.62
N SER A 121 -6.33 -8.03 -21.09
CA SER A 121 -7.78 -8.17 -20.84
C SER A 121 -8.27 -7.49 -19.56
N LEU A 122 -7.36 -7.01 -18.71
CA LEU A 122 -7.75 -6.30 -17.50
C LEU A 122 -8.31 -4.93 -17.83
N THR A 123 -9.34 -4.55 -17.09
CA THR A 123 -9.91 -3.21 -17.10
C THR A 123 -9.89 -2.63 -15.70
N PHE A 124 -9.59 -1.34 -15.59
CA PHE A 124 -9.53 -0.65 -14.32
C PHE A 124 -10.48 0.55 -14.31
N SER A 125 -11.11 0.77 -13.17
CA SER A 125 -11.82 2.01 -12.85
C SER A 125 -11.08 2.68 -11.70
N ILE A 126 -10.47 3.83 -11.95
CA ILE A 126 -9.68 4.57 -10.95
C ILE A 126 -10.53 5.72 -10.42
N ARG A 127 -10.62 5.84 -9.10
CA ARG A 127 -11.25 6.97 -8.41
C ARG A 127 -10.22 7.66 -7.52
N SER A 128 -10.20 8.98 -7.60
CA SER A 128 -9.34 9.81 -6.77
C SER A 128 -10.03 10.17 -5.46
N GLU A 129 -10.44 9.17 -4.68
CA GLU A 129 -11.08 9.36 -3.38
C GLU A 129 -10.39 8.48 -2.34
N SER A 130 -9.91 9.11 -1.27
CA SER A 130 -9.28 8.41 -0.14
C SER A 130 -10.26 7.65 0.76
N SER A 131 -11.58 7.86 0.62
CA SER A 131 -12.61 7.33 1.54
C SER A 131 -13.58 6.32 0.94
N GLY A 132 -13.32 5.79 -0.25
CA GLY A 132 -14.24 4.89 -0.95
C GLY A 132 -14.29 3.47 -0.35
N ASN A 133 -15.33 3.17 0.42
CA ASN A 133 -15.61 1.81 0.94
C ASN A 133 -16.00 0.80 -0.16
N ASN A 134 -15.97 1.18 -1.44
CA ASN A 134 -16.42 0.34 -2.57
C ASN A 134 -15.30 0.20 -3.62
N SER A 135 -14.10 -0.18 -3.17
CA SER A 135 -12.96 -0.45 -4.04
C SER A 135 -12.39 -1.84 -3.78
N ASP A 136 -11.96 -2.53 -4.84
CA ASP A 136 -11.31 -3.83 -4.74
C ASP A 136 -9.86 -3.67 -4.24
N ILE A 137 -9.23 -2.54 -4.60
CA ILE A 137 -7.88 -2.17 -4.18
C ILE A 137 -7.89 -0.69 -3.80
N ARG A 138 -7.35 -0.37 -2.64
CA ARG A 138 -7.17 0.98 -2.15
C ARG A 138 -5.68 1.27 -1.97
N ILE A 139 -5.21 2.38 -2.53
CA ILE A 139 -3.83 2.85 -2.35
C ILE A 139 -3.89 4.28 -1.81
N TYR A 140 -3.30 4.48 -0.66
CA TYR A 140 -3.36 5.76 0.04
C TYR A 140 -2.01 6.10 0.66
N ALA A 141 -1.82 7.39 0.92
CA ALA A 141 -0.68 7.89 1.65
C ALA A 141 -1.09 8.36 3.04
N GLN A 142 -0.22 8.15 3.99
CA GLN A 142 -0.35 8.72 5.33
C GLN A 142 1.00 9.31 5.78
N ARG A 143 0.96 10.10 6.84
CA ARG A 143 2.19 10.64 7.42
C ARG A 143 3.11 9.50 7.85
N HIS A 144 4.40 9.63 7.53
CA HIS A 144 5.40 8.69 8.02
C HIS A 144 5.41 8.64 9.54
N VAL A 145 5.36 7.42 10.09
CA VAL A 145 5.45 7.15 11.53
C VAL A 145 6.63 6.24 11.82
N THR A 146 7.40 6.59 12.85
CA THR A 146 8.58 5.80 13.25
C THR A 146 8.23 4.47 13.91
N GLU A 147 7.04 4.38 14.50
CA GLU A 147 6.52 3.16 15.15
C GLU A 147 5.17 2.79 14.49
N PRO A 148 5.19 2.10 13.34
CA PRO A 148 3.98 1.72 12.65
C PRO A 148 3.18 0.67 13.43
N SER A 149 1.86 0.73 13.33
CA SER A 149 0.98 -0.31 13.87
C SER A 149 1.15 -1.63 13.09
N PHE A 150 0.66 -2.73 13.67
CA PHE A 150 0.69 -4.03 12.96
C PHE A 150 -0.07 -4.01 11.63
N GLU A 151 -1.17 -3.26 11.56
CA GLU A 151 -1.95 -3.08 10.33
C GLU A 151 -1.16 -2.27 9.30
N ASP A 152 -0.45 -1.23 9.73
CA ASP A 152 0.39 -0.42 8.83
C ASP A 152 1.52 -1.25 8.21
N ILE A 153 2.17 -2.13 8.99
CA ILE A 153 3.23 -3.02 8.47
C ILE A 153 2.68 -3.94 7.38
N GLY A 154 1.47 -4.49 7.56
CA GLY A 154 0.83 -5.39 6.61
C GLY A 154 0.46 -4.73 5.28
N THR A 155 0.18 -3.44 5.29
CA THR A 155 -0.28 -2.67 4.13
C THR A 155 0.81 -1.81 3.49
N PHE A 156 1.88 -1.49 4.21
CA PHE A 156 2.99 -0.65 3.76
C PHE A 156 3.60 -1.12 2.43
N LEU A 157 3.91 -0.17 1.56
CA LEU A 157 4.61 -0.39 0.29
C LEU A 157 6.01 0.24 0.30
N PHE A 158 6.06 1.55 0.40
CA PHE A 158 7.28 2.35 0.37
C PHE A 158 6.98 3.75 0.93
N SER A 159 8.04 4.49 1.24
CA SER A 159 7.93 5.90 1.63
C SER A 159 8.32 6.81 0.47
N VAL A 160 7.66 7.97 0.41
CA VAL A 160 8.02 9.05 -0.52
C VAL A 160 8.35 10.31 0.26
N THR A 161 9.38 11.02 -0.17
CA THR A 161 9.77 12.31 0.41
C THR A 161 9.19 13.46 -0.42
N ALA A 162 8.90 14.58 0.25
CA ALA A 162 8.48 15.78 -0.46
C ALA A 162 9.64 16.38 -1.26
N SER A 163 9.31 16.86 -2.46
CA SER A 163 10.20 17.66 -3.28
C SER A 163 9.63 19.08 -3.41
N ALA A 164 10.47 20.08 -3.30
CA ALA A 164 10.11 21.46 -3.62
C ALA A 164 10.43 21.74 -5.09
N VAL A 165 9.46 22.23 -5.85
CA VAL A 165 9.60 22.53 -7.28
C VAL A 165 9.24 23.98 -7.58
N SER A 166 9.93 24.59 -8.54
CA SER A 166 9.70 25.96 -8.98
C SER A 166 9.95 26.10 -10.47
N SER A 167 9.30 27.07 -11.12
CA SER A 167 9.64 27.55 -12.47
C SER A 167 10.67 28.67 -12.45
N ASN A 168 11.03 29.23 -11.29
CA ASN A 168 11.96 30.34 -11.17
C ASN A 168 13.41 29.85 -11.01
N PRO A 169 14.29 30.07 -12.01
CA PRO A 169 15.69 29.65 -11.95
C PRO A 169 16.49 30.29 -10.79
N ALA A 170 16.07 31.46 -10.30
CA ALA A 170 16.73 32.13 -9.18
C ALA A 170 16.73 31.28 -7.89
N TYR A 171 15.75 30.36 -7.74
CA TYR A 171 15.63 29.49 -6.57
C TYR A 171 16.43 28.19 -6.67
N SER A 172 17.11 27.93 -7.79
CA SER A 172 17.83 26.67 -8.06
C SER A 172 18.90 26.28 -7.03
N LYS A 173 19.41 27.24 -6.27
CA LYS A 173 20.42 27.04 -5.23
C LYS A 173 19.88 27.09 -3.81
N THR A 174 18.57 27.24 -3.63
CA THR A 174 17.91 27.31 -2.32
C THR A 174 17.99 25.93 -1.65
N THR A 175 18.61 25.85 -0.48
CA THR A 175 18.75 24.62 0.30
C THR A 175 17.81 24.55 1.50
N ASP A 176 17.24 25.67 1.91
CA ASP A 176 16.19 25.74 2.94
C ASP A 176 15.04 26.64 2.43
N LEU A 177 13.81 26.21 2.62
CA LEU A 177 12.62 27.00 2.26
C LEU A 177 12.51 28.30 3.05
N LYS A 178 13.20 28.44 4.17
CA LYS A 178 13.24 29.66 4.97
C LYS A 178 14.06 30.78 4.31
N ASP A 179 15.02 30.40 3.47
CA ASP A 179 15.89 31.33 2.74
C ASP A 179 15.20 31.97 1.54
N LEU A 180 14.00 31.49 1.19
CA LEU A 180 13.19 32.06 0.12
C LEU A 180 12.70 33.46 0.48
N PRO A 181 12.58 34.38 -0.49
CA PRO A 181 12.04 35.71 -0.25
C PRO A 181 10.62 35.62 0.34
N GLN A 182 10.24 36.69 1.06
CA GLN A 182 8.90 36.73 1.69
C GLN A 182 7.75 36.73 0.67
N SER A 183 8.01 37.14 -0.56
CA SER A 183 7.07 37.09 -1.67
C SER A 183 6.78 35.65 -2.15
N ALA A 184 7.71 34.72 -1.92
CA ALA A 184 7.54 33.33 -2.32
C ALA A 184 6.44 32.66 -1.50
N ARG A 185 5.48 32.06 -2.19
CA ARG A 185 4.32 31.39 -1.60
C ARG A 185 4.36 29.91 -1.92
N LEU A 186 3.67 29.10 -1.12
CA LEU A 186 3.63 27.65 -1.28
C LEU A 186 2.29 27.19 -1.85
N ALA A 187 2.35 26.25 -2.77
CA ALA A 187 1.22 25.44 -3.22
C ALA A 187 1.46 24.00 -2.79
N VAL A 188 0.53 23.41 -2.04
CA VAL A 188 0.73 22.14 -1.37
C VAL A 188 -0.46 21.21 -1.50
N PRO A 189 -0.26 19.87 -1.58
CA PRO A 189 -1.31 18.91 -1.38
C PRO A 189 -1.94 19.03 0.01
N LYS A 190 -3.21 18.69 0.11
CA LYS A 190 -3.95 18.73 1.39
C LYS A 190 -3.21 18.01 2.50
N ILE A 191 -2.69 16.81 2.25
CA ILE A 191 -1.95 16.03 3.23
C ILE A 191 -0.74 16.79 3.80
N TYR A 192 -0.03 17.56 2.98
CA TYR A 192 1.08 18.39 3.46
C TYR A 192 0.62 19.60 4.24
N SER A 193 -0.52 20.19 3.89
CA SER A 193 -1.05 21.36 4.61
C SER A 193 -1.32 21.06 6.09
N GLU A 194 -1.59 19.80 6.43
CA GLU A 194 -1.86 19.35 7.79
C GLU A 194 -0.57 19.17 8.61
N ILE A 195 0.52 18.73 7.96
CA ILE A 195 1.78 18.34 8.63
C ILE A 195 2.90 19.37 8.51
N LEU A 196 2.72 20.42 7.72
CA LEU A 196 3.69 21.51 7.57
C LEU A 196 4.01 22.19 8.90
N PRO A 197 5.29 22.55 9.15
CA PRO A 197 5.67 23.46 10.23
C PRO A 197 4.93 24.82 10.16
N LEU A 198 4.70 25.45 11.31
CA LEU A 198 3.90 26.68 11.39
C LEU A 198 4.46 27.83 10.56
N ASP A 199 5.78 27.96 10.49
CA ASP A 199 6.48 28.98 9.70
C ASP A 199 6.24 28.80 8.19
N LEU A 200 6.18 27.57 7.71
CA LEU A 200 5.86 27.28 6.31
C LEU A 200 4.34 27.34 6.05
N LYS A 201 3.49 26.99 7.03
CA LYS A 201 2.03 27.13 6.91
C LYS A 201 1.61 28.57 6.61
N ALA A 202 2.28 29.55 7.20
CA ALA A 202 2.02 30.97 6.96
C ALA A 202 2.28 31.40 5.50
N ARG A 203 3.09 30.65 4.76
CA ARG A 203 3.41 30.91 3.34
C ARG A 203 2.46 30.19 2.37
N VAL A 204 1.58 29.31 2.83
CA VAL A 204 0.68 28.56 1.95
C VAL A 204 -0.32 29.50 1.29
N ALA A 205 -0.30 29.54 -0.04
CA ALA A 205 -1.25 30.28 -0.86
C ALA A 205 -2.34 29.38 -1.44
N VAL A 206 -2.00 28.12 -1.76
CA VAL A 206 -2.92 27.18 -2.39
C VAL A 206 -2.79 25.82 -1.74
N VAL A 207 -3.92 25.20 -1.45
CA VAL A 207 -4.06 23.80 -1.06
C VAL A 207 -4.91 23.10 -2.11
N SER A 208 -4.45 21.98 -2.66
CA SER A 208 -5.18 21.24 -3.68
C SER A 208 -5.04 19.73 -3.48
N ASP A 209 -6.12 19.00 -3.75
CA ASP A 209 -6.06 17.53 -3.82
C ASP A 209 -5.46 17.04 -5.16
N SER A 210 -5.34 17.92 -6.15
CA SER A 210 -4.73 17.64 -7.45
C SER A 210 -3.28 18.08 -7.50
N ALA A 211 -2.36 17.14 -7.52
CA ALA A 211 -0.93 17.42 -7.73
C ALA A 211 -0.69 18.08 -9.10
N GLU A 212 -1.46 17.71 -10.13
CA GLU A 212 -1.34 18.31 -11.46
C GLU A 212 -1.74 19.79 -11.47
N ALA A 213 -2.76 20.16 -10.71
CA ALA A 213 -3.14 21.57 -10.56
C ALA A 213 -2.01 22.39 -9.91
N ILE A 214 -1.35 21.82 -8.90
CA ILE A 214 -0.18 22.45 -8.27
C ILE A 214 0.95 22.60 -9.28
N VAL A 215 1.27 21.56 -10.02
CA VAL A 215 2.33 21.56 -11.04
C VAL A 215 2.09 22.64 -12.11
N LYS A 216 0.86 22.77 -12.61
CA LYS A 216 0.49 23.81 -13.57
C LYS A 216 0.61 25.22 -12.97
N LEU A 217 0.11 25.40 -11.75
CA LEU A 217 0.19 26.68 -11.06
C LEU A 217 1.63 27.14 -10.87
N VAL A 218 2.53 26.24 -10.49
CA VAL A 218 3.96 26.51 -10.33
C VAL A 218 4.61 26.87 -11.66
N ALA A 219 4.25 26.19 -12.74
CA ALA A 219 4.77 26.49 -14.08
C ALA A 219 4.39 27.91 -14.55
N ASP A 220 3.17 28.34 -14.22
CA ASP A 220 2.64 29.64 -14.65
C ASP A 220 2.97 30.80 -13.67
N SER A 221 3.55 30.48 -12.49
CA SER A 221 3.73 31.46 -11.41
C SER A 221 5.12 31.34 -10.77
N PRO A 222 6.10 32.18 -11.16
CA PRO A 222 7.48 32.04 -10.72
C PRO A 222 7.71 32.29 -9.21
N ASP A 223 6.76 32.96 -8.53
CA ASP A 223 6.81 33.18 -7.07
C ASP A 223 6.08 32.08 -6.28
N ILE A 224 5.53 31.07 -6.95
CA ILE A 224 4.91 29.92 -6.29
C ILE A 224 5.84 28.71 -6.35
N ILE A 225 6.03 28.10 -5.19
CA ILE A 225 6.81 26.87 -5.03
C ILE A 225 5.84 25.76 -4.68
N GLY A 226 5.88 24.69 -5.47
CA GLY A 226 5.10 23.47 -5.20
C GLY A 226 5.85 22.53 -4.26
N LEU A 227 5.18 22.05 -3.22
CA LEU A 227 5.66 20.91 -2.45
C LEU A 227 4.92 19.67 -2.95
N LEU A 228 5.63 18.75 -3.58
CA LEU A 228 5.03 17.58 -4.21
C LEU A 228 5.68 16.31 -3.70
N PRO A 229 4.93 15.19 -3.58
CA PRO A 229 5.54 13.90 -3.38
C PRO A 229 6.46 13.56 -4.57
N HIS A 230 7.65 13.05 -4.29
CA HIS A 230 8.54 12.55 -5.34
C HIS A 230 7.88 11.34 -6.04
N PRO A 231 7.92 11.21 -7.39
CA PRO A 231 8.73 11.90 -8.39
C PRO A 231 7.92 12.83 -9.33
N ALA A 232 7.12 13.72 -8.84
CA ALA A 232 6.29 14.61 -9.68
C ALA A 232 7.14 15.66 -10.38
N THR A 233 7.94 15.28 -11.36
CA THR A 233 8.81 16.17 -12.12
C THR A 233 8.29 16.42 -13.53
N ARG A 234 8.29 17.71 -13.93
CA ARG A 234 8.12 18.16 -15.32
C ARG A 234 9.44 18.75 -15.80
N GLN A 235 9.69 18.69 -17.12
CA GLN A 235 10.94 19.22 -17.70
C GLN A 235 11.09 20.75 -17.58
N ASP A 236 9.98 21.47 -17.43
CA ASP A 236 9.92 22.91 -17.28
C ASP A 236 10.00 23.38 -15.80
N LEU A 237 10.09 22.47 -14.87
CA LEU A 237 10.24 22.77 -13.45
C LEU A 237 11.61 22.32 -12.93
N ILE A 238 12.18 23.15 -12.08
CA ILE A 238 13.41 22.83 -11.35
C ILE A 238 13.04 22.24 -9.98
N THR A 239 13.70 21.17 -9.60
CA THR A 239 13.64 20.65 -8.23
C THR A 239 14.67 21.38 -7.39
N LEU A 240 14.22 21.98 -6.29
CA LEU A 240 15.09 22.67 -5.35
C LEU A 240 15.85 21.65 -4.50
N PRO A 241 17.13 21.88 -4.18
CA PRO A 241 17.95 20.98 -3.36
C PRO A 241 17.61 21.09 -1.85
N VAL A 242 16.32 21.04 -1.53
CA VAL A 242 15.79 21.16 -0.16
C VAL A 242 15.49 19.78 0.37
N SER A 243 15.95 19.47 1.59
CA SER A 243 15.59 18.23 2.28
C SER A 243 14.39 18.47 3.20
N LEU A 244 13.33 17.68 3.02
CA LEU A 244 12.06 17.83 3.74
C LEU A 244 11.65 16.49 4.43
N PRO A 245 12.50 15.94 5.34
CA PRO A 245 12.23 14.64 5.94
C PRO A 245 10.95 14.62 6.80
N SER A 246 10.56 15.76 7.37
CA SER A 246 9.32 15.87 8.14
C SER A 246 8.05 15.75 7.31
N LEU A 247 8.18 15.82 5.98
CA LEU A 247 7.09 15.67 5.02
C LEU A 247 7.13 14.31 4.30
N ALA A 248 7.82 13.32 4.85
CA ALA A 248 7.76 11.97 4.33
C ALA A 248 6.37 11.37 4.51
N LEU A 249 5.91 10.66 3.49
CA LEU A 249 4.64 9.94 3.47
C LEU A 249 4.89 8.46 3.24
N ASP A 250 4.16 7.62 3.95
CA ASP A 250 4.12 6.19 3.73
C ASP A 250 2.96 5.85 2.80
N VAL A 251 3.24 5.11 1.76
CA VAL A 251 2.23 4.64 0.80
C VAL A 251 1.83 3.21 1.17
N HIS A 252 0.54 2.99 1.24
CA HIS A 252 -0.08 1.75 1.66
C HIS A 252 -1.00 1.19 0.59
N LEU A 253 -1.16 -0.14 0.56
CA LEU A 253 -2.11 -0.83 -0.29
C LEU A 253 -2.97 -1.77 0.55
N GLN A 254 -4.26 -1.59 0.49
CA GLN A 254 -5.27 -2.44 1.13
C GLN A 254 -6.19 -3.09 0.10
N THR A 255 -6.73 -4.25 0.46
CA THR A 255 -7.76 -4.96 -0.29
C THR A 255 -9.00 -5.13 0.59
N PRO A 256 -9.90 -4.13 0.65
CA PRO A 256 -11.02 -4.10 1.60
C PRO A 256 -11.98 -5.30 1.47
N GLU A 257 -12.16 -5.82 0.27
CA GLU A 257 -13.04 -6.97 -0.01
C GLU A 257 -12.32 -8.32 0.14
N GLY A 258 -11.09 -8.34 0.65
CA GLY A 258 -10.29 -9.55 0.86
C GLY A 258 -9.13 -9.70 -0.13
N PRO A 259 -8.45 -10.86 -0.11
CA PRO A 259 -7.28 -11.10 -0.95
C PRO A 259 -7.58 -10.90 -2.44
N ASN A 260 -6.74 -10.13 -3.13
CA ASN A 260 -6.87 -9.84 -4.56
C ASN A 260 -5.54 -10.13 -5.28
N PRO A 261 -5.52 -11.08 -6.27
CA PRO A 261 -4.31 -11.45 -7.00
C PRO A 261 -3.66 -10.27 -7.73
N ILE A 262 -4.47 -9.37 -8.25
CA ILE A 262 -3.99 -8.18 -8.95
C ILE A 262 -3.31 -7.22 -7.98
N ALA A 263 -3.84 -7.09 -6.77
CA ALA A 263 -3.24 -6.26 -5.72
C ALA A 263 -1.82 -6.73 -5.37
N THR A 264 -1.57 -8.03 -5.32
CA THR A 264 -0.22 -8.56 -5.05
C THR A 264 0.75 -8.29 -6.19
N THR A 265 0.29 -8.47 -7.43
CA THR A 265 1.14 -8.15 -8.60
C THR A 265 1.41 -6.64 -8.65
N LEU A 266 0.39 -5.82 -8.40
CA LEU A 266 0.51 -4.37 -8.33
C LEU A 266 1.46 -3.93 -7.21
N ARG A 267 1.36 -4.53 -6.01
CA ARG A 267 2.28 -4.31 -4.89
C ARG A 267 3.72 -4.53 -5.31
N ARG A 268 4.04 -5.67 -5.94
CA ARG A 268 5.38 -5.98 -6.41
C ARG A 268 5.88 -4.94 -7.40
N ILE A 269 5.07 -4.60 -8.42
CA ILE A 269 5.43 -3.60 -9.43
C ILE A 269 5.71 -2.24 -8.79
N LEU A 270 4.91 -1.84 -7.82
CA LEU A 270 5.06 -0.57 -7.10
C LEU A 270 6.32 -0.57 -6.23
N CYS A 271 6.59 -1.63 -5.47
CA CYS A 271 7.81 -1.74 -4.67
C CYS A 271 9.08 -1.77 -5.55
N ASP A 272 9.03 -2.39 -6.73
CA ASP A 272 10.15 -2.39 -7.68
C ASP A 272 10.41 -1.01 -8.30
N GLN A 273 9.40 -0.13 -8.35
CA GLN A 273 9.54 1.25 -8.83
C GLN A 273 10.16 2.18 -7.78
N PHE A 274 9.93 1.90 -6.52
CA PHE A 274 10.37 2.71 -5.38
C PHE A 274 11.10 1.79 -4.39
N PRO A 275 12.36 1.42 -4.69
CA PRO A 275 13.16 0.64 -3.76
C PRO A 275 13.35 1.42 -2.46
N ALA A 276 13.20 0.73 -1.31
CA ALA A 276 13.32 1.30 0.03
C ALA A 276 14.72 1.78 0.33
#